data_050b40d414151c8c4d663c5186cf28b6
#
_entry.id   050b40d414151c8c4d663c5186cf28b6
#
_cell.length_a   1.000
_cell.length_b   1.000
_cell.length_c   1.000
_cell.angle_alpha   90.00
_cell.angle_beta   90.00
_cell.angle_gamma   90.00
#
_symmetry.space_group_name_H-M   'P 1'
#
loop_
_entity.id
_entity.type
_entity.pdbx_description
1 polymer ?
#
loop_
_entity_poly.entity_id
_entity_poly.type
_entity_poly.pdbx_seq_one_letter_code
_entity_poly.pdbx_strand_id
1 'polypeptide(L)'
;MIQRFTFGCPLPTESVVLPVEPAAAVPYLTAEPDGSWSFSLAEDAVVYGLGEMPRGINKRGWHYVTDNTDESHHGENRLSYYGAHNFLLIDGGAGRSVFGVFVDFPGKVFYDIGYTRHDRLTFRTEEPDYDLYILTGDSPNAVCTEFRKLIGHSYIPPKWAFGFAQSRWGYKTAEDVRAIARQYRENELPLDMICLDIDYMQGYADFTVNKERFPDLAALSAELKQQGIRLVPIIDAGVRINPEDPTCTEGLEKGYFCTKADGTPFVAAVWPGKAYFADFLRPEVRDWFGHRYKVLTDCGIEGFWNDMNEPALFYSPERLRAFLDSMAQLREKDNLEQEEFFGKVVGGAMGLMNSPADYASFYHDLAGQQVQHDRVHNLYGGSMTRAAGRPLPTCAPASAPCCTAVPASLAATGTAASGWATTIPAGDSCWPTFR
;
A
#
# COMPACT_ATOMS: atom_id res chain seq x y z
N MET A 1 12.05 -13.89 22.53
CA MET A 1 12.53 -12.67 23.24
C MET A 1 12.63 -11.53 22.22
N ILE A 2 12.24 -10.31 22.59
CA ILE A 2 12.29 -9.12 21.73
C ILE A 2 13.23 -8.11 22.37
N GLN A 3 14.14 -7.54 21.56
CA GLN A 3 15.06 -6.47 21.97
C GLN A 3 14.92 -5.30 21.00
N ARG A 4 14.90 -4.06 21.55
CA ARG A 4 14.81 -2.82 20.78
C ARG A 4 16.14 -2.07 20.87
N PHE A 5 16.54 -1.42 19.77
CA PHE A 5 17.69 -0.55 19.67
C PHE A 5 17.28 0.71 18.93
N THR A 6 17.45 1.85 19.58
CA THR A 6 17.03 3.15 19.04
C THR A 6 18.26 3.90 18.50
N PHE A 7 18.18 4.37 17.27
CA PHE A 7 19.18 5.19 16.60
C PHE A 7 18.59 6.57 16.31
N GLY A 8 19.30 7.62 16.68
CA GLY A 8 18.86 9.00 16.50
C GLY A 8 17.49 9.31 17.15
N CYS A 9 16.63 9.98 16.39
CA CYS A 9 15.27 10.40 16.80
C CYS A 9 14.22 9.84 15.83
N PRO A 10 13.82 8.56 15.96
CA PRO A 10 12.88 7.92 15.05
C PRO A 10 11.54 8.65 14.96
N LEU A 11 10.98 8.74 13.75
CA LEU A 11 9.62 9.20 13.55
C LEU A 11 8.62 8.17 14.09
N PRO A 12 7.48 8.59 14.67
CA PRO A 12 6.45 7.67 15.13
C PRO A 12 5.78 6.97 13.92
N THR A 13 5.85 5.64 13.88
CA THR A 13 5.27 4.84 12.79
C THR A 13 3.94 4.20 13.15
N GLU A 14 3.64 4.12 14.46
CA GLU A 14 2.54 3.31 15.01
C GLU A 14 2.59 1.82 14.58
N SER A 15 3.75 1.32 14.16
CA SER A 15 3.93 -0.06 13.72
C SER A 15 3.99 -1.04 14.90
N VAL A 16 4.44 -0.58 16.05
CA VAL A 16 4.68 -1.39 17.25
C VAL A 16 3.62 -1.10 18.30
N VAL A 17 3.01 -2.18 18.83
CA VAL A 17 1.99 -2.09 19.89
C VAL A 17 2.52 -2.57 21.25
N LEU A 18 3.62 -3.33 21.29
CA LEU A 18 4.24 -3.82 22.51
C LEU A 18 5.37 -2.89 22.92
N PRO A 19 5.30 -2.20 24.07
CA PRO A 19 6.43 -1.42 24.56
C PRO A 19 7.62 -2.33 24.86
N VAL A 20 8.79 -1.99 24.32
CA VAL A 20 10.05 -2.69 24.55
C VAL A 20 11.09 -1.66 24.94
N GLU A 21 11.71 -1.85 26.11
CA GLU A 21 12.79 -0.96 26.58
C GLU A 21 14.04 -1.11 25.69
N PRO A 22 14.75 -0.01 25.38
CA PRO A 22 15.95 -0.07 24.58
C PRO A 22 17.07 -0.88 25.22
N ALA A 23 17.73 -1.73 24.44
CA ALA A 23 18.91 -2.50 24.83
C ALA A 23 20.20 -1.82 24.32
N ALA A 24 21.33 -2.16 24.93
CA ALA A 24 22.59 -1.47 24.68
C ALA A 24 23.39 -2.01 23.49
N ALA A 25 23.32 -3.31 23.21
CA ALA A 25 24.17 -3.96 22.19
C ALA A 25 23.33 -4.84 21.26
N VAL A 26 23.42 -4.58 19.95
CA VAL A 26 22.71 -5.34 18.92
C VAL A 26 23.35 -6.72 18.77
N PRO A 27 22.59 -7.81 19.00
CA PRO A 27 23.12 -9.16 18.79
C PRO A 27 23.06 -9.57 17.31
N TYR A 28 23.87 -10.54 16.92
CA TYR A 28 23.91 -11.17 15.58
C TYR A 28 24.37 -10.28 14.42
N LEU A 29 24.15 -8.98 14.49
CA LEU A 29 24.49 -8.03 13.44
C LEU A 29 25.80 -7.30 13.76
N THR A 30 26.54 -6.94 12.72
CA THR A 30 27.74 -6.12 12.78
C THR A 30 27.46 -4.77 12.17
N ALA A 31 27.72 -3.69 12.90
CA ALA A 31 27.68 -2.33 12.36
C ALA A 31 28.88 -2.10 11.43
N GLU A 32 28.62 -1.59 10.24
CA GLU A 32 29.65 -1.30 9.24
C GLU A 32 30.01 0.21 9.25
N PRO A 33 31.20 0.58 8.78
CA PRO A 33 31.61 1.98 8.77
C PRO A 33 30.77 2.92 7.91
N ASP A 34 30.02 2.39 6.93
CA ASP A 34 29.12 3.12 6.05
C ASP A 34 27.70 3.30 6.62
N GLY A 35 27.50 2.88 7.88
CA GLY A 35 26.22 2.94 8.56
C GLY A 35 25.27 1.78 8.25
N SER A 36 25.68 0.82 7.43
CA SER A 36 24.92 -0.40 7.18
C SER A 36 25.09 -1.43 8.32
N TRP A 37 24.17 -2.38 8.37
CA TRP A 37 24.27 -3.57 9.22
C TRP A 37 24.55 -4.78 8.36
N SER A 38 25.33 -5.72 8.88
CA SER A 38 25.65 -6.95 8.18
C SER A 38 25.49 -8.20 9.05
N PHE A 39 25.28 -9.33 8.37
CA PHE A 39 25.22 -10.67 8.93
C PHE A 39 25.87 -11.67 7.98
N SER A 40 26.67 -12.58 8.52
CA SER A 40 27.31 -13.65 7.74
C SER A 40 26.33 -14.79 7.45
N LEU A 41 26.06 -15.04 6.17
CA LEU A 41 25.20 -16.12 5.69
C LEU A 41 26.01 -17.42 5.53
N ALA A 42 25.59 -18.51 6.16
CA ALA A 42 26.08 -19.84 5.84
C ALA A 42 25.58 -20.28 4.45
N GLU A 43 26.17 -21.33 3.91
CA GLU A 43 25.79 -21.88 2.59
C GLU A 43 24.32 -22.33 2.59
N ASP A 44 23.84 -22.93 3.69
CA ASP A 44 22.49 -23.44 3.90
C ASP A 44 21.54 -22.43 4.55
N ALA A 45 21.98 -21.18 4.81
CA ALA A 45 21.14 -20.14 5.39
C ALA A 45 20.01 -19.73 4.46
N VAL A 46 18.81 -19.51 5.01
CA VAL A 46 17.62 -19.07 4.32
C VAL A 46 17.13 -17.75 4.92
N VAL A 47 16.70 -16.83 4.06
CA VAL A 47 16.16 -15.52 4.46
C VAL A 47 14.77 -15.34 3.89
N TYR A 48 13.78 -15.12 4.77
CA TYR A 48 12.39 -14.88 4.42
C TYR A 48 11.98 -13.45 4.77
N GLY A 49 10.93 -12.93 4.15
CA GLY A 49 10.31 -11.67 4.55
C GLY A 49 10.18 -10.63 3.45
N LEU A 50 10.25 -9.35 3.84
CA LEU A 50 10.14 -8.14 3.04
C LEU A 50 8.75 -7.86 2.44
N GLY A 51 7.72 -8.65 2.78
CA GLY A 51 6.38 -8.46 2.28
C GLY A 51 6.18 -8.93 0.85
N GLU A 52 5.46 -8.16 0.06
CA GLU A 52 5.19 -8.45 -1.34
C GLU A 52 6.38 -8.00 -2.21
N MET A 53 7.29 -8.92 -2.41
CA MET A 53 8.52 -8.68 -3.16
C MET A 53 8.66 -9.69 -4.30
N PRO A 54 9.33 -9.31 -5.41
CA PRO A 54 9.58 -10.25 -6.49
C PRO A 54 10.42 -11.44 -6.02
N ARG A 55 10.51 -12.44 -6.87
CA ARG A 55 11.31 -13.65 -6.69
C ARG A 55 10.74 -14.59 -5.64
N GLY A 56 11.44 -15.67 -5.38
CA GLY A 56 10.99 -16.75 -4.52
C GLY A 56 10.85 -16.39 -3.04
N ILE A 57 10.40 -17.36 -2.26
CA ILE A 57 10.20 -17.21 -0.81
C ILE A 57 11.53 -17.03 -0.07
N ASN A 58 12.61 -17.68 -0.51
CA ASN A 58 13.97 -17.39 -0.05
C ASN A 58 14.51 -16.17 -0.78
N LYS A 59 14.77 -15.12 -0.05
CA LYS A 59 15.20 -13.80 -0.58
C LYS A 59 16.69 -13.73 -0.91
N ARG A 60 17.46 -14.78 -0.64
CA ARG A 60 18.91 -14.82 -0.89
C ARG A 60 19.25 -14.72 -2.38
N GLY A 61 20.37 -14.04 -2.68
CA GLY A 61 20.91 -13.87 -4.03
C GLY A 61 20.44 -12.61 -4.75
N TRP A 62 19.82 -11.66 -4.06
CA TRP A 62 19.23 -10.48 -4.68
C TRP A 62 19.31 -9.20 -3.85
N HIS A 63 19.12 -8.05 -4.55
CA HIS A 63 18.83 -6.76 -3.93
C HIS A 63 17.33 -6.53 -3.81
N TYR A 64 16.93 -5.81 -2.75
CA TYR A 64 15.57 -5.32 -2.54
C TYR A 64 15.59 -3.91 -1.98
N VAL A 65 14.51 -3.19 -2.23
CA VAL A 65 14.20 -1.90 -1.59
C VAL A 65 12.79 -1.98 -1.06
N THR A 66 12.56 -1.61 0.18
CA THR A 66 11.20 -1.49 0.71
C THR A 66 10.69 -0.10 0.41
N ASP A 67 9.93 0.02 -0.68
CA ASP A 67 9.39 1.26 -1.23
C ASP A 67 8.08 0.91 -1.95
N ASN A 68 6.94 1.11 -1.28
CA ASN A 68 5.64 0.78 -1.84
C ASN A 68 5.49 1.44 -3.22
N THR A 69 5.26 0.64 -4.24
CA THR A 69 5.33 1.09 -5.64
C THR A 69 4.19 0.49 -6.46
N ASP A 70 3.45 1.35 -7.15
CA ASP A 70 2.52 0.94 -8.21
C ASP A 70 3.31 0.41 -9.41
N GLU A 71 3.53 -0.91 -9.44
CA GLU A 71 4.33 -1.60 -10.46
C GLU A 71 3.46 -2.53 -11.31
N SER A 72 3.09 -2.07 -12.49
CA SER A 72 2.25 -2.82 -13.42
C SER A 72 2.97 -4.01 -14.09
N HIS A 73 4.30 -4.02 -14.09
CA HIS A 73 5.10 -5.07 -14.70
C HIS A 73 5.77 -5.92 -13.62
N HIS A 74 5.12 -6.98 -13.18
CA HIS A 74 5.57 -7.88 -12.11
C HIS A 74 6.76 -8.76 -12.54
N GLY A 75 7.83 -8.12 -13.00
CA GLY A 75 9.04 -8.81 -13.44
C GLY A 75 10.00 -9.11 -12.28
N GLU A 76 10.70 -10.24 -12.35
CA GLU A 76 11.72 -10.65 -11.38
C GLU A 76 12.89 -9.66 -11.22
N ASN A 77 13.03 -8.71 -12.13
CA ASN A 77 14.07 -7.67 -12.10
C ASN A 77 13.67 -6.40 -11.31
N ARG A 78 12.47 -6.36 -10.75
CA ARG A 78 12.02 -5.24 -9.91
C ARG A 78 12.62 -5.34 -8.51
N LEU A 79 12.74 -4.21 -7.83
CA LEU A 79 13.31 -4.12 -6.47
C LEU A 79 12.25 -4.08 -5.39
N SER A 80 11.05 -3.62 -5.72
CA SER A 80 9.89 -3.51 -4.83
C SER A 80 8.61 -3.72 -5.60
N TYR A 81 7.53 -4.02 -4.87
CA TYR A 81 6.15 -4.04 -5.36
C TYR A 81 5.25 -3.22 -4.41
N TYR A 82 3.95 -3.53 -4.39
CA TYR A 82 2.93 -2.73 -3.69
C TYR A 82 3.05 -2.78 -2.15
N GLY A 83 3.45 -3.91 -1.57
CA GLY A 83 3.43 -4.14 -0.12
C GLY A 83 4.81 -4.40 0.49
N ALA A 84 5.51 -3.34 0.90
CA ALA A 84 6.82 -3.44 1.53
C ALA A 84 6.72 -3.62 3.05
N HIS A 85 7.49 -4.56 3.60
CA HIS A 85 7.56 -4.83 5.03
C HIS A 85 9.01 -5.00 5.47
N ASN A 86 9.49 -4.18 6.38
CA ASN A 86 10.88 -4.18 6.85
C ASN A 86 11.18 -5.30 7.87
N PHE A 87 10.63 -6.49 7.65
CA PHE A 87 10.87 -7.65 8.49
C PHE A 87 11.58 -8.75 7.72
N LEU A 88 12.68 -9.24 8.28
CA LEU A 88 13.40 -10.42 7.84
C LEU A 88 13.35 -11.50 8.91
N LEU A 89 13.07 -12.72 8.51
CA LEU A 89 13.27 -13.94 9.28
C LEU A 89 14.51 -14.65 8.72
N ILE A 90 15.55 -14.75 9.52
CA ILE A 90 16.83 -15.36 9.14
C ILE A 90 16.94 -16.72 9.84
N ASP A 91 16.98 -17.78 9.06
CA ASP A 91 17.40 -19.10 9.48
C ASP A 91 18.87 -19.26 9.11
N GLY A 92 19.73 -19.25 10.11
CA GLY A 92 21.19 -19.24 9.92
C GLY A 92 21.77 -20.56 9.41
N GLY A 93 20.96 -21.60 9.21
CA GLY A 93 21.39 -22.94 8.80
C GLY A 93 21.72 -23.86 9.97
N ALA A 94 22.20 -25.06 9.66
CA ALA A 94 22.43 -26.12 10.62
C ALA A 94 23.31 -25.72 11.82
N GLY A 95 22.77 -25.82 13.03
CA GLY A 95 23.46 -25.49 14.28
C GLY A 95 23.64 -23.99 14.55
N ARG A 96 23.00 -23.12 13.79
CA ARG A 96 23.05 -21.65 13.95
C ARG A 96 21.71 -21.10 14.44
N SER A 97 21.73 -19.82 14.86
CA SER A 97 20.55 -19.15 15.41
C SER A 97 19.50 -18.86 14.34
N VAL A 98 18.24 -19.00 14.75
CA VAL A 98 17.07 -18.47 14.03
C VAL A 98 16.66 -17.17 14.73
N PHE A 99 16.53 -16.08 13.96
CA PHE A 99 16.14 -14.79 14.52
C PHE A 99 15.42 -13.92 13.49
N GLY A 100 14.68 -12.93 13.97
CA GLY A 100 14.03 -11.91 13.17
C GLY A 100 14.74 -10.57 13.30
N VAL A 101 14.72 -9.82 12.23
CA VAL A 101 15.17 -8.41 12.17
C VAL A 101 13.99 -7.59 11.68
N PHE A 102 13.54 -6.64 12.48
CA PHE A 102 12.54 -5.67 12.08
C PHE A 102 13.12 -4.27 12.18
N VAL A 103 13.10 -3.55 11.05
CA VAL A 103 13.54 -2.16 10.94
C VAL A 103 12.29 -1.28 10.95
N ASP A 104 12.00 -0.66 12.07
CA ASP A 104 10.88 0.28 12.18
C ASP A 104 11.31 1.65 11.65
N PHE A 105 11.18 1.79 10.35
CA PHE A 105 11.55 2.97 9.57
C PHE A 105 10.51 3.20 8.47
N PRO A 106 9.95 4.40 8.35
CA PRO A 106 8.85 4.69 7.45
C PRO A 106 9.25 4.96 5.99
N GLY A 107 10.52 5.23 5.75
CA GLY A 107 11.11 5.46 4.41
C GLY A 107 11.73 4.19 3.81
N LYS A 108 12.67 4.37 2.90
CA LYS A 108 13.30 3.27 2.15
C LYS A 108 14.35 2.54 2.97
N VAL A 109 14.30 1.23 2.93
CA VAL A 109 15.37 0.36 3.44
C VAL A 109 15.93 -0.46 2.27
N PHE A 110 17.24 -0.47 2.15
CA PHE A 110 17.97 -1.16 1.09
C PHE A 110 18.55 -2.46 1.64
N TYR A 111 18.34 -3.54 0.94
CA TYR A 111 18.83 -4.87 1.33
C TYR A 111 19.70 -5.47 0.21
N ASP A 112 20.83 -6.00 0.58
CA ASP A 112 21.65 -6.92 -0.22
C ASP A 112 21.71 -8.26 0.52
N ILE A 113 21.03 -9.25 -0.02
CA ILE A 113 20.89 -10.56 0.64
C ILE A 113 21.74 -11.58 -0.14
N GLY A 114 23.05 -11.52 0.00
CA GLY A 114 23.96 -12.46 -0.67
C GLY A 114 24.06 -12.25 -2.18
N TYR A 115 23.79 -11.07 -2.69
CA TYR A 115 23.95 -10.72 -4.10
C TYR A 115 25.36 -10.25 -4.41
N THR A 116 25.83 -9.18 -3.78
CA THR A 116 27.19 -8.66 -3.97
C THR A 116 28.22 -9.60 -3.37
N ARG A 117 27.94 -10.12 -2.17
CA ARG A 117 28.72 -11.12 -1.48
C ARG A 117 27.83 -12.28 -1.05
N HIS A 118 28.05 -13.45 -1.64
CA HIS A 118 27.21 -14.64 -1.43
C HIS A 118 27.12 -15.10 0.04
N ASP A 119 28.14 -14.82 0.83
CA ASP A 119 28.26 -15.16 2.25
C ASP A 119 27.77 -14.06 3.19
N ARG A 120 27.10 -12.99 2.67
CA ARG A 120 26.77 -11.82 3.48
C ARG A 120 25.41 -11.24 3.14
N LEU A 121 24.64 -10.92 4.17
CA LEU A 121 23.48 -10.03 4.12
C LEU A 121 23.91 -8.66 4.63
N THR A 122 23.51 -7.59 3.94
CA THR A 122 23.63 -6.21 4.45
C THR A 122 22.30 -5.48 4.28
N PHE A 123 22.02 -4.55 5.18
CA PHE A 123 20.92 -3.61 5.01
C PHE A 123 21.27 -2.23 5.57
N ARG A 124 20.65 -1.21 5.02
CA ARG A 124 20.75 0.18 5.50
C ARG A 124 19.44 0.92 5.27
N THR A 125 19.14 1.85 6.15
CA THR A 125 18.07 2.83 6.01
C THR A 125 18.53 4.03 5.18
N GLU A 126 17.58 4.76 4.59
CA GLU A 126 17.88 6.01 3.89
C GLU A 126 18.36 7.11 4.85
N GLU A 127 17.79 7.14 6.06
CA GLU A 127 18.16 8.07 7.13
C GLU A 127 18.61 7.29 8.38
N PRO A 128 19.41 7.92 9.29
CA PRO A 128 19.97 7.24 10.45
C PRO A 128 19.00 7.10 11.63
N ASP A 129 17.81 7.71 11.57
CA ASP A 129 16.86 7.80 12.66
C ASP A 129 15.80 6.69 12.56
N TYR A 130 15.98 5.58 13.29
CA TYR A 130 15.06 4.43 13.25
C TYR A 130 15.17 3.57 14.50
N ASP A 131 14.15 2.75 14.72
CA ASP A 131 14.21 1.65 15.69
C ASP A 131 14.51 0.32 15.00
N LEU A 132 15.40 -0.44 15.59
CA LEU A 132 15.73 -1.80 15.18
C LEU A 132 15.27 -2.79 16.23
N TYR A 133 14.53 -3.81 15.83
CA TYR A 133 14.11 -4.90 16.71
C TYR A 133 14.76 -6.20 16.28
N ILE A 134 15.34 -6.90 17.26
CA ILE A 134 15.83 -8.28 17.12
C ILE A 134 14.92 -9.20 17.89
N LEU A 135 14.42 -10.21 17.19
CA LEU A 135 13.48 -11.19 17.73
C LEU A 135 14.13 -12.57 17.73
N THR A 136 14.19 -13.22 18.87
CA THR A 136 14.84 -14.55 19.01
C THR A 136 13.81 -15.60 19.38
N GLY A 137 13.99 -16.80 18.82
CA GLY A 137 13.17 -17.98 19.10
C GLY A 137 13.88 -19.27 18.71
N ASP A 138 13.36 -20.39 19.16
CA ASP A 138 13.94 -21.72 18.91
C ASP A 138 13.57 -22.26 17.52
N SER A 139 12.73 -21.56 16.79
CA SER A 139 12.27 -21.94 15.45
C SER A 139 11.75 -20.71 14.68
N PRO A 140 11.62 -20.80 13.33
CA PRO A 140 10.97 -19.77 12.52
C PRO A 140 9.58 -19.38 13.04
N ASN A 141 8.76 -20.35 13.43
CA ASN A 141 7.42 -20.12 13.99
C ASN A 141 7.46 -19.36 15.32
N ALA A 142 8.44 -19.66 16.19
CA ALA A 142 8.62 -18.93 17.44
C ALA A 142 8.99 -17.46 17.19
N VAL A 143 9.86 -17.18 16.23
CA VAL A 143 10.22 -15.81 15.82
C VAL A 143 9.01 -15.07 15.25
N CYS A 144 8.22 -15.70 14.37
CA CYS A 144 6.98 -15.14 13.87
C CYS A 144 5.97 -14.84 14.98
N THR A 145 5.90 -15.70 16.00
CA THR A 145 5.05 -15.48 17.18
C THR A 145 5.49 -14.23 17.95
N GLU A 146 6.79 -14.06 18.18
CA GLU A 146 7.33 -12.87 18.84
C GLU A 146 7.07 -11.61 17.98
N PHE A 147 7.24 -11.69 16.66
CA PHE A 147 6.93 -10.59 15.76
C PHE A 147 5.46 -10.17 15.84
N ARG A 148 4.53 -11.13 15.86
CA ARG A 148 3.10 -10.85 16.03
C ARG A 148 2.75 -10.24 17.40
N LYS A 149 3.49 -10.55 18.46
CA LYS A 149 3.33 -9.84 19.73
C LYS A 149 3.79 -8.40 19.64
N LEU A 150 4.88 -8.15 18.91
CA LEU A 150 5.45 -6.82 18.74
C LEU A 150 4.51 -5.89 17.96
N ILE A 151 4.00 -6.34 16.81
CA ILE A 151 3.19 -5.53 15.89
C ILE A 151 1.68 -5.67 16.08
N GLY A 152 1.24 -6.55 16.98
CA GLY A 152 -0.17 -6.84 17.23
C GLY A 152 -0.72 -8.02 16.42
N HIS A 153 -1.93 -8.42 16.76
CA HIS A 153 -2.61 -9.53 16.08
C HIS A 153 -3.31 -9.04 14.81
N SER A 154 -3.15 -9.80 13.73
CA SER A 154 -3.90 -9.55 12.49
C SER A 154 -5.39 -9.79 12.73
N TYR A 155 -6.21 -8.96 12.10
CA TYR A 155 -7.63 -9.24 11.96
C TYR A 155 -7.83 -10.61 11.26
N ILE A 156 -8.74 -11.41 11.76
CA ILE A 156 -9.15 -12.66 11.11
C ILE A 156 -10.42 -12.37 10.33
N PRO A 157 -10.35 -12.28 8.99
CA PRO A 157 -11.51 -11.95 8.16
C PRO A 157 -12.53 -13.09 8.16
N PRO A 158 -13.78 -12.81 7.79
CA PRO A 158 -14.81 -13.83 7.65
C PRO A 158 -14.44 -14.83 6.54
N LYS A 159 -15.01 -16.04 6.61
CA LYS A 159 -14.65 -17.16 5.74
C LYS A 159 -14.73 -16.81 4.23
N TRP A 160 -15.72 -16.04 3.82
CA TRP A 160 -15.90 -15.64 2.42
C TRP A 160 -14.70 -14.84 1.86
N ALA A 161 -14.00 -14.07 2.70
CA ALA A 161 -12.84 -13.30 2.29
C ALA A 161 -11.60 -14.14 1.93
N PHE A 162 -11.62 -15.43 2.24
CA PHE A 162 -10.61 -16.41 1.83
C PHE A 162 -11.03 -17.18 0.57
N GLY A 163 -12.20 -16.89 0.02
CA GLY A 163 -12.72 -17.54 -1.16
C GLY A 163 -12.24 -16.91 -2.47
N PHE A 164 -12.85 -17.34 -3.57
CA PHE A 164 -12.47 -16.85 -4.89
C PHE A 164 -13.03 -15.45 -5.15
N ALA A 165 -12.16 -14.53 -5.54
CA ALA A 165 -12.49 -13.16 -5.93
C ALA A 165 -12.41 -12.99 -7.44
N GLN A 166 -13.48 -12.48 -8.04
CA GLN A 166 -13.48 -12.04 -9.43
C GLN A 166 -13.38 -10.52 -9.49
N SER A 167 -12.34 -10.01 -10.13
CA SER A 167 -12.13 -8.59 -10.37
C SER A 167 -11.89 -8.32 -11.85
N ARG A 168 -12.37 -7.19 -12.30
CA ARG A 168 -12.07 -6.65 -13.63
C ARG A 168 -12.45 -5.17 -13.69
N TRP A 169 -11.57 -4.32 -14.24
CA TRP A 169 -11.98 -3.01 -14.70
C TRP A 169 -12.92 -3.16 -15.91
N GLY A 170 -14.16 -2.64 -15.79
CA GLY A 170 -15.16 -2.70 -16.84
C GLY A 170 -16.46 -3.41 -16.48
N TYR A 171 -16.74 -3.75 -15.22
CA TYR A 171 -18.11 -4.04 -14.75
C TYR A 171 -18.84 -2.71 -14.58
N LYS A 172 -19.39 -2.19 -15.69
CA LYS A 172 -19.89 -0.81 -15.77
C LYS A 172 -21.31 -0.65 -15.25
N THR A 173 -22.05 -1.75 -15.15
CA THR A 173 -23.47 -1.74 -14.75
C THR A 173 -23.79 -2.86 -13.76
N ALA A 174 -24.87 -2.71 -13.03
CA ALA A 174 -25.42 -3.78 -12.17
C ALA A 174 -25.69 -5.07 -12.95
N GLU A 175 -26.07 -4.96 -14.24
CA GLU A 175 -26.35 -6.13 -15.07
C GLU A 175 -25.07 -6.86 -15.49
N ASP A 176 -23.96 -6.16 -15.73
CA ASP A 176 -22.66 -6.81 -15.97
C ASP A 176 -22.25 -7.67 -14.76
N VAL A 177 -22.46 -7.15 -13.54
CA VAL A 177 -22.17 -7.88 -12.31
C VAL A 177 -23.07 -9.12 -12.17
N ARG A 178 -24.37 -8.99 -12.45
CA ARG A 178 -25.30 -10.15 -12.47
C ARG A 178 -24.93 -11.18 -13.51
N ALA A 179 -24.51 -10.73 -14.69
CA ALA A 179 -24.10 -11.62 -15.78
C ALA A 179 -22.89 -12.47 -15.37
N ILE A 180 -21.87 -11.85 -14.72
CA ILE A 180 -20.71 -12.59 -14.22
C ILE A 180 -21.12 -13.60 -13.14
N ALA A 181 -21.95 -13.21 -12.16
CA ALA A 181 -22.43 -14.13 -11.13
C ALA A 181 -23.16 -15.34 -11.73
N ARG A 182 -24.03 -15.11 -12.72
CA ARG A 182 -24.71 -16.19 -13.46
C ARG A 182 -23.72 -17.11 -14.18
N GLN A 183 -22.76 -16.56 -14.93
CA GLN A 183 -21.77 -17.36 -15.66
C GLN A 183 -20.96 -18.28 -14.74
N TYR A 184 -20.53 -17.79 -13.56
CA TYR A 184 -19.84 -18.62 -12.58
C TYR A 184 -20.73 -19.77 -12.09
N ARG A 185 -22.03 -19.50 -11.82
CA ARG A 185 -22.99 -20.53 -11.38
C ARG A 185 -23.31 -21.54 -12.45
N GLU A 186 -23.55 -21.08 -13.68
CA GLU A 186 -23.85 -21.96 -14.83
C GLU A 186 -22.67 -22.89 -15.18
N ASN A 187 -21.44 -22.45 -14.93
CA ASN A 187 -20.24 -23.27 -15.14
C ASN A 187 -19.78 -24.02 -13.89
N GLU A 188 -20.55 -24.00 -12.81
CA GLU A 188 -20.24 -24.65 -11.52
C GLU A 188 -18.88 -24.21 -10.93
N LEU A 189 -18.49 -22.97 -11.18
CA LEU A 189 -17.26 -22.41 -10.65
C LEU A 189 -17.50 -21.70 -9.30
N PRO A 190 -16.57 -21.82 -8.33
CA PRO A 190 -16.68 -21.11 -7.07
C PRO A 190 -16.54 -19.61 -7.29
N LEU A 191 -17.34 -18.84 -6.55
CA LEU A 191 -17.27 -17.39 -6.50
C LEU A 191 -17.78 -16.90 -5.15
N ASP A 192 -16.94 -16.24 -4.39
CA ASP A 192 -17.24 -15.74 -3.06
C ASP A 192 -17.38 -14.21 -3.05
N MET A 193 -16.67 -13.50 -3.93
CA MET A 193 -16.74 -12.06 -4.04
C MET A 193 -16.54 -11.56 -5.48
N ILE A 194 -17.14 -10.40 -5.77
CA ILE A 194 -16.93 -9.64 -7.00
C ILE A 194 -16.42 -8.26 -6.59
N CYS A 195 -15.24 -7.88 -7.09
CA CYS A 195 -14.71 -6.55 -6.90
C CYS A 195 -15.34 -5.58 -7.91
N LEU A 196 -15.81 -4.44 -7.42
CA LEU A 196 -16.25 -3.33 -8.27
C LEU A 196 -15.11 -2.33 -8.37
N ASP A 197 -14.61 -2.15 -9.59
CA ASP A 197 -13.64 -1.14 -9.93
C ASP A 197 -14.31 0.24 -10.07
N ILE A 198 -13.58 1.30 -10.34
CA ILE A 198 -13.98 2.72 -10.30
C ILE A 198 -15.26 3.06 -11.10
N ASP A 199 -15.70 2.20 -12.01
CA ASP A 199 -16.88 2.44 -12.86
C ASP A 199 -18.22 2.50 -12.11
N TYR A 200 -18.30 2.00 -10.85
CA TYR A 200 -19.51 2.15 -10.04
C TYR A 200 -19.67 3.57 -9.48
N MET A 201 -18.59 4.33 -9.41
CA MET A 201 -18.55 5.69 -8.87
C MET A 201 -19.15 6.72 -9.84
N GLN A 202 -19.59 7.86 -9.33
CA GLN A 202 -19.98 9.02 -10.12
C GLN A 202 -18.75 9.82 -10.53
N GLY A 203 -18.30 9.63 -11.79
CA GLY A 203 -17.11 10.31 -12.32
C GLY A 203 -15.83 10.03 -11.52
N TYR A 204 -15.71 8.80 -11.04
CA TYR A 204 -14.57 8.28 -10.25
C TYR A 204 -14.33 9.03 -8.92
N ALA A 205 -15.37 9.65 -8.36
CA ALA A 205 -15.29 10.27 -7.05
C ALA A 205 -15.62 9.23 -5.96
N ASP A 206 -14.72 9.07 -5.00
CA ASP A 206 -14.90 8.16 -3.88
C ASP A 206 -16.18 8.45 -3.10
N PHE A 207 -16.72 7.41 -2.47
CA PHE A 207 -17.96 7.48 -1.67
C PHE A 207 -19.19 7.94 -2.44
N THR A 208 -19.18 7.83 -3.77
CA THR A 208 -20.33 8.08 -4.64
C THR A 208 -20.77 6.81 -5.37
N VAL A 209 -22.01 6.78 -5.80
CA VAL A 209 -22.56 5.69 -6.62
C VAL A 209 -23.24 6.29 -7.85
N ASN A 210 -22.85 5.85 -9.04
CA ASN A 210 -23.52 6.22 -10.28
C ASN A 210 -24.89 5.57 -10.36
N LYS A 211 -25.94 6.36 -10.17
CA LYS A 211 -27.33 5.88 -10.09
C LYS A 211 -27.92 5.45 -11.44
N GLU A 212 -27.34 5.84 -12.55
CA GLU A 212 -27.76 5.36 -13.87
C GLU A 212 -27.25 3.93 -14.11
N ARG A 213 -26.02 3.65 -13.69
CA ARG A 213 -25.35 2.36 -13.88
C ARG A 213 -25.69 1.36 -12.77
N PHE A 214 -25.81 1.84 -11.54
CA PHE A 214 -26.14 1.08 -10.33
C PHE A 214 -27.33 1.75 -9.63
N PRO A 215 -28.55 1.62 -10.16
CA PRO A 215 -29.75 2.31 -9.63
C PRO A 215 -30.00 2.02 -8.16
N ASP A 216 -29.80 0.76 -7.76
CA ASP A 216 -29.98 0.28 -6.40
C ASP A 216 -28.84 -0.69 -6.03
N LEU A 217 -27.75 -0.12 -5.50
CA LEU A 217 -26.58 -0.90 -5.07
C LEU A 217 -26.92 -1.79 -3.87
N ALA A 218 -27.84 -1.34 -3.00
CA ALA A 218 -28.28 -2.12 -1.83
C ALA A 218 -29.04 -3.38 -2.24
N ALA A 219 -29.96 -3.26 -3.18
CA ALA A 219 -30.68 -4.41 -3.72
C ALA A 219 -29.74 -5.40 -4.42
N LEU A 220 -28.78 -4.91 -5.24
CA LEU A 220 -27.77 -5.74 -5.88
C LEU A 220 -26.90 -6.48 -4.85
N SER A 221 -26.44 -5.78 -3.81
CA SER A 221 -25.65 -6.37 -2.72
C SER A 221 -26.45 -7.48 -2.01
N ALA A 222 -27.72 -7.22 -1.68
CA ALA A 222 -28.57 -8.19 -1.01
C ALA A 222 -28.86 -9.43 -1.89
N GLU A 223 -29.10 -9.24 -3.19
CA GLU A 223 -29.32 -10.30 -4.19
C GLU A 223 -28.11 -11.23 -4.27
N LEU A 224 -26.90 -10.67 -4.42
CA LEU A 224 -25.66 -11.45 -4.51
C LEU A 224 -25.33 -12.14 -3.19
N LYS A 225 -25.58 -11.48 -2.06
CA LYS A 225 -25.39 -12.05 -0.74
C LYS A 225 -26.23 -13.30 -0.50
N GLN A 226 -27.47 -13.36 -1.02
CA GLN A 226 -28.30 -14.56 -0.99
C GLN A 226 -27.69 -15.72 -1.77
N GLN A 227 -26.90 -15.42 -2.79
CA GLN A 227 -26.14 -16.41 -3.57
C GLN A 227 -24.77 -16.75 -2.95
N GLY A 228 -24.44 -16.20 -1.77
CA GLY A 228 -23.15 -16.38 -1.11
C GLY A 228 -22.03 -15.49 -1.65
N ILE A 229 -22.34 -14.54 -2.56
CA ILE A 229 -21.35 -13.64 -3.18
C ILE A 229 -21.37 -12.28 -2.48
N ARG A 230 -20.21 -11.71 -2.19
CA ARG A 230 -20.04 -10.36 -1.63
C ARG A 230 -19.57 -9.37 -2.69
N LEU A 231 -20.11 -8.16 -2.66
CA LEU A 231 -19.55 -7.04 -3.42
C LEU A 231 -18.43 -6.38 -2.60
N VAL A 232 -17.29 -6.09 -3.25
CA VAL A 232 -16.12 -5.44 -2.67
C VAL A 232 -15.77 -4.24 -3.56
N PRO A 233 -16.34 -3.06 -3.32
CA PRO A 233 -16.06 -1.87 -4.10
C PRO A 233 -14.68 -1.29 -3.75
N ILE A 234 -14.03 -0.71 -4.78
CA ILE A 234 -12.79 0.04 -4.67
C ILE A 234 -13.03 1.41 -4.01
N ILE A 235 -12.07 1.87 -3.24
CA ILE A 235 -11.93 3.26 -2.76
C ILE A 235 -10.48 3.66 -2.98
N ASP A 236 -10.27 4.77 -3.67
CA ASP A 236 -8.96 5.33 -3.97
C ASP A 236 -8.49 6.31 -2.89
N ALA A 237 -7.20 6.67 -2.91
CA ALA A 237 -6.65 7.63 -1.96
C ALA A 237 -6.89 9.10 -2.36
N GLY A 238 -7.22 9.36 -3.61
CA GLY A 238 -7.32 10.69 -4.21
C GLY A 238 -8.73 11.28 -4.21
N VAL A 239 -9.03 12.19 -3.32
CA VAL A 239 -10.33 12.88 -3.25
C VAL A 239 -10.47 13.87 -4.42
N ARG A 240 -11.43 13.61 -5.32
CA ARG A 240 -11.71 14.45 -6.48
C ARG A 240 -11.94 15.92 -6.10
N ILE A 241 -11.28 16.83 -6.79
CA ILE A 241 -11.52 18.28 -6.61
C ILE A 241 -12.86 18.64 -7.24
N ASN A 242 -13.87 18.81 -6.39
CA ASN A 242 -15.20 19.24 -6.79
C ASN A 242 -15.85 20.05 -5.65
N PRO A 243 -16.21 21.33 -5.86
CA PRO A 243 -16.84 22.16 -4.84
C PRO A 243 -18.25 21.71 -4.45
N GLU A 244 -18.87 20.82 -5.22
CA GLU A 244 -20.18 20.24 -4.91
C GLU A 244 -20.06 18.92 -4.10
N ASP A 245 -18.85 18.37 -3.98
CA ASP A 245 -18.61 17.14 -3.22
C ASP A 245 -18.36 17.46 -1.73
N PRO A 246 -19.23 16.97 -0.82
CA PRO A 246 -19.06 17.17 0.62
C PRO A 246 -17.72 16.63 1.16
N THR A 247 -17.17 15.57 0.56
CA THR A 247 -15.86 15.03 0.96
C THR A 247 -14.75 16.04 0.66
N CYS A 248 -14.78 16.62 -0.53
CA CYS A 248 -13.80 17.62 -0.94
C CYS A 248 -13.92 18.91 -0.08
N THR A 249 -15.13 19.45 0.06
CA THR A 249 -15.36 20.73 0.74
C THR A 249 -15.07 20.65 2.23
N GLU A 250 -15.54 19.60 2.91
CA GLU A 250 -15.26 19.41 4.33
C GLU A 250 -13.77 19.17 4.59
N GLY A 251 -13.10 18.37 3.75
CA GLY A 251 -11.66 18.13 3.85
C GLY A 251 -10.84 19.42 3.72
N LEU A 252 -11.23 20.31 2.81
CA LEU A 252 -10.60 21.64 2.67
C LEU A 252 -10.86 22.54 3.87
N GLU A 253 -12.11 22.65 4.33
CA GLU A 253 -12.49 23.50 5.46
C GLU A 253 -11.76 23.11 6.75
N LYS A 254 -11.55 21.81 6.96
CA LYS A 254 -10.88 21.27 8.14
C LYS A 254 -9.36 21.14 7.98
N GLY A 255 -8.81 21.42 6.79
CA GLY A 255 -7.38 21.27 6.51
C GLY A 255 -6.90 19.81 6.64
N TYR A 256 -7.66 18.87 6.08
CA TYR A 256 -7.41 17.44 6.19
C TYR A 256 -6.57 16.84 5.05
N PHE A 257 -6.15 17.67 4.10
CA PHE A 257 -5.34 17.25 2.98
C PHE A 257 -3.86 17.54 3.20
N CYS A 258 -3.00 16.70 2.62
CA CYS A 258 -1.57 16.94 2.52
C CYS A 258 -1.28 18.31 1.91
N THR A 259 -0.22 18.96 2.34
CA THR A 259 0.10 20.33 1.94
C THR A 259 1.44 20.42 1.23
N LYS A 260 1.63 21.45 0.42
CA LYS A 260 2.95 21.86 -0.07
C LYS A 260 3.70 22.65 1.02
N ALA A 261 4.96 22.96 0.77
CA ALA A 261 5.80 23.74 1.71
C ALA A 261 5.22 25.13 2.05
N ASP A 262 4.41 25.71 1.17
CA ASP A 262 3.73 26.99 1.38
C ASP A 262 2.40 26.87 2.16
N GLY A 263 2.04 25.67 2.61
CA GLY A 263 0.80 25.39 3.32
C GLY A 263 -0.44 25.22 2.43
N THR A 264 -0.32 25.38 1.11
CA THR A 264 -1.44 25.14 0.20
C THR A 264 -1.67 23.64 0.02
N PRO A 265 -2.92 23.18 -0.22
CA PRO A 265 -3.18 21.76 -0.47
C PRO A 265 -2.38 21.22 -1.66
N PHE A 266 -1.80 20.06 -1.50
CA PHE A 266 -1.13 19.35 -2.59
C PHE A 266 -2.17 18.82 -3.60
N VAL A 267 -1.86 18.95 -4.88
CA VAL A 267 -2.72 18.51 -5.99
C VAL A 267 -1.92 17.63 -6.94
N ALA A 268 -2.46 16.45 -7.23
CA ALA A 268 -2.00 15.64 -8.37
C ALA A 268 -3.20 15.04 -9.10
N ALA A 269 -2.96 14.47 -10.27
CA ALA A 269 -4.00 13.78 -11.02
C ALA A 269 -3.97 12.28 -10.72
N VAL A 270 -5.17 11.72 -10.62
CA VAL A 270 -5.48 10.29 -10.57
C VAL A 270 -6.73 10.04 -11.42
N TRP A 271 -7.45 8.93 -11.26
CA TRP A 271 -8.59 8.58 -12.10
C TRP A 271 -9.65 9.68 -12.26
N PRO A 272 -10.10 10.41 -11.22
CA PRO A 272 -11.05 11.50 -11.39
C PRO A 272 -10.46 12.79 -11.99
N GLY A 273 -9.20 12.78 -12.40
CA GLY A 273 -8.44 13.97 -12.75
C GLY A 273 -7.77 14.58 -11.52
N LYS A 274 -7.82 15.90 -11.36
CA LYS A 274 -7.22 16.58 -10.20
C LYS A 274 -7.86 16.13 -8.89
N ALA A 275 -7.02 15.75 -7.93
CA ALA A 275 -7.42 15.29 -6.61
C ALA A 275 -6.56 15.90 -5.51
N TYR A 276 -7.14 15.99 -4.30
CA TYR A 276 -6.42 16.19 -3.05
C TYR A 276 -6.13 14.85 -2.40
N PHE A 277 -5.07 14.77 -1.59
CA PHE A 277 -4.69 13.55 -0.88
C PHE A 277 -4.88 13.75 0.61
N ALA A 278 -5.69 12.89 1.23
CA ALA A 278 -5.95 12.98 2.66
C ALA A 278 -4.68 12.69 3.47
N ASP A 279 -4.44 13.47 4.53
CA ASP A 279 -3.30 13.28 5.42
C ASP A 279 -3.60 12.16 6.44
N PHE A 280 -3.54 10.91 5.98
CA PHE A 280 -3.85 9.74 6.80
C PHE A 280 -2.89 9.52 7.98
N LEU A 281 -1.79 10.28 8.10
CA LEU A 281 -0.93 10.18 9.27
C LEU A 281 -1.57 10.83 10.50
N ARG A 282 -2.58 11.67 10.30
CA ARG A 282 -3.37 12.29 11.36
C ARG A 282 -4.56 11.42 11.77
N PRO A 283 -4.71 11.11 13.09
CA PRO A 283 -5.81 10.27 13.58
C PRO A 283 -7.21 10.79 13.25
N GLU A 284 -7.42 12.10 13.34
CA GLU A 284 -8.70 12.74 13.05
C GLU A 284 -9.06 12.69 11.57
N VAL A 285 -8.07 12.70 10.67
CA VAL A 285 -8.28 12.51 9.23
C VAL A 285 -8.69 11.08 8.92
N ARG A 286 -8.04 10.11 9.59
CA ARG A 286 -8.45 8.70 9.49
C ARG A 286 -9.89 8.49 9.97
N ASP A 287 -10.29 9.15 11.06
CA ASP A 287 -11.67 9.08 11.57
C ASP A 287 -12.65 9.68 10.57
N TRP A 288 -12.35 10.87 10.06
CA TRP A 288 -13.17 11.55 9.06
C TRP A 288 -13.35 10.70 7.79
N PHE A 289 -12.26 10.21 7.22
CA PHE A 289 -12.29 9.39 6.00
C PHE A 289 -13.01 8.07 6.24
N GLY A 290 -12.77 7.41 7.37
CA GLY A 290 -13.43 6.18 7.77
C GLY A 290 -14.96 6.32 7.88
N HIS A 291 -15.46 7.47 8.32
CA HIS A 291 -16.91 7.72 8.38
C HIS A 291 -17.56 7.80 6.99
N ARG A 292 -16.80 8.12 5.93
CA ARG A 292 -17.33 8.17 4.56
C ARG A 292 -17.73 6.80 4.00
N TYR A 293 -17.10 5.72 4.46
CA TYR A 293 -17.48 4.36 4.07
C TYR A 293 -18.93 4.01 4.41
N LYS A 294 -19.57 4.81 5.28
CA LYS A 294 -20.98 4.61 5.65
C LYS A 294 -21.92 4.63 4.45
N VAL A 295 -21.65 5.39 3.41
CA VAL A 295 -22.43 5.43 2.16
C VAL A 295 -22.54 4.04 1.53
N LEU A 296 -21.49 3.24 1.63
CA LEU A 296 -21.42 1.89 1.06
C LEU A 296 -21.87 0.82 2.07
N THR A 297 -21.51 0.96 3.36
CA THR A 297 -21.94 0.00 4.39
C THR A 297 -23.47 0.05 4.59
N ASP A 298 -24.10 1.20 4.41
CA ASP A 298 -25.58 1.32 4.41
C ASP A 298 -26.23 0.58 3.23
N CYS A 299 -25.47 0.31 2.16
CA CYS A 299 -25.89 -0.55 1.05
C CYS A 299 -25.61 -2.05 1.30
N GLY A 300 -25.19 -2.43 2.51
CA GLY A 300 -24.90 -3.83 2.87
C GLY A 300 -23.54 -4.34 2.40
N ILE A 301 -22.63 -3.44 2.02
CA ILE A 301 -21.24 -3.78 1.69
C ILE A 301 -20.49 -4.16 2.98
N GLU A 302 -19.79 -5.30 2.94
CA GLU A 302 -19.07 -5.89 4.09
C GLU A 302 -17.55 -5.93 3.91
N GLY A 303 -17.06 -5.50 2.75
CA GLY A 303 -15.62 -5.47 2.45
C GLY A 303 -15.30 -4.40 1.42
N PHE A 304 -14.06 -3.91 1.43
CA PHE A 304 -13.57 -2.84 0.57
C PHE A 304 -12.21 -3.19 0.00
N TRP A 305 -11.95 -2.72 -1.20
CA TRP A 305 -10.65 -2.69 -1.82
C TRP A 305 -10.14 -1.24 -1.75
N ASN A 306 -9.09 -0.99 -0.94
CA ASN A 306 -8.42 0.30 -0.91
C ASN A 306 -7.26 0.26 -1.90
N ASP A 307 -7.27 1.18 -2.86
CA ASP A 307 -6.29 1.24 -3.94
C ASP A 307 -5.68 2.63 -4.11
N MET A 308 -4.72 2.76 -5.02
CA MET A 308 -4.01 4.00 -5.34
C MET A 308 -3.34 4.65 -4.11
N ASN A 309 -3.03 3.87 -3.10
CA ASN A 309 -2.62 4.35 -1.77
C ASN A 309 -1.14 4.12 -1.45
N GLU A 310 -0.28 4.02 -2.45
CA GLU A 310 1.19 4.16 -2.36
C GLU A 310 1.61 5.58 -1.90
N PRO A 311 1.01 6.71 -2.31
CA PRO A 311 -0.06 6.92 -3.31
C PRO A 311 0.44 6.89 -4.75
N ALA A 312 -0.34 6.29 -5.65
CA ALA A 312 -0.08 6.42 -7.09
C ALA A 312 -0.47 7.81 -7.58
N LEU A 313 0.41 8.44 -8.36
CA LEU A 313 0.22 9.77 -8.93
C LEU A 313 0.43 9.71 -10.44
N PHE A 314 -0.53 10.17 -11.25
CA PHE A 314 -0.33 10.24 -12.69
C PHE A 314 0.59 11.40 -13.06
N TYR A 315 0.36 12.58 -12.45
CA TYR A 315 1.20 13.77 -12.59
C TYR A 315 0.75 14.88 -11.63
N SER A 316 1.68 15.72 -11.21
CA SER A 316 1.31 17.03 -10.65
C SER A 316 1.07 18.05 -11.76
N PRO A 317 0.27 19.12 -11.52
CA PRO A 317 0.06 20.19 -12.51
C PRO A 317 1.35 20.87 -12.94
N GLU A 318 2.31 21.00 -12.01
CA GLU A 318 3.62 21.59 -12.25
C GLU A 318 4.45 20.74 -13.22
N ARG A 319 4.48 19.43 -12.98
CA ARG A 319 5.23 18.48 -13.81
C ARG A 319 4.62 18.33 -15.19
N LEU A 320 3.29 18.25 -15.29
CA LEU A 320 2.60 18.21 -16.58
C LEU A 320 2.93 19.47 -17.40
N ARG A 321 2.90 20.65 -16.77
CA ARG A 321 3.24 21.91 -17.46
C ARG A 321 4.68 21.88 -17.95
N ALA A 322 5.63 21.50 -17.10
CA ALA A 322 7.04 21.42 -17.50
C ALA A 322 7.26 20.44 -18.68
N PHE A 323 6.56 19.30 -18.68
CA PHE A 323 6.60 18.36 -19.80
C PHE A 323 6.04 18.99 -21.09
N LEU A 324 4.86 19.61 -21.03
CA LEU A 324 4.24 20.24 -22.20
C LEU A 324 5.08 21.40 -22.74
N ASP A 325 5.70 22.20 -21.87
CA ASP A 325 6.63 23.26 -22.26
C ASP A 325 7.87 22.69 -22.98
N SER A 326 8.39 21.57 -22.50
CA SER A 326 9.48 20.84 -23.17
C SER A 326 9.06 20.32 -24.54
N MET A 327 7.83 19.81 -24.70
CA MET A 327 7.28 19.36 -25.97
C MET A 327 7.06 20.54 -26.94
N ALA A 328 6.61 21.68 -26.43
CA ALA A 328 6.43 22.88 -27.23
C ALA A 328 7.74 23.34 -27.91
N GLN A 329 8.89 23.18 -27.24
CA GLN A 329 10.21 23.49 -27.79
C GLN A 329 10.62 22.56 -28.95
N LEU A 330 10.04 21.36 -29.05
CA LEU A 330 10.34 20.39 -30.11
C LEU A 330 9.37 20.50 -31.31
N ARG A 331 8.28 21.21 -31.13
CA ARG A 331 7.16 21.26 -32.09
C ARG A 331 7.54 21.66 -33.49
N GLU A 332 8.48 22.61 -33.64
CA GLU A 332 8.90 23.15 -34.92
C GLU A 332 10.01 22.31 -35.60
N LYS A 333 10.44 21.21 -34.96
CA LYS A 333 11.44 20.32 -35.55
C LYS A 333 10.78 19.25 -36.39
N ASP A 334 11.34 19.00 -37.56
CA ASP A 334 10.97 17.92 -38.49
C ASP A 334 11.77 16.64 -38.24
N ASN A 335 12.82 16.71 -37.41
CA ASN A 335 13.62 15.58 -36.91
C ASN A 335 14.06 15.81 -35.48
N LEU A 336 14.16 14.74 -34.69
CA LEU A 336 14.63 14.76 -33.31
C LEU A 336 15.92 13.97 -33.21
N GLU A 337 16.86 14.49 -32.44
CA GLU A 337 18.05 13.73 -32.02
C GLU A 337 17.67 12.64 -31.03
N GLN A 338 18.53 11.62 -30.89
CA GLN A 338 18.27 10.49 -30.01
C GLN A 338 17.98 10.92 -28.55
N GLU A 339 18.75 11.86 -28.02
CA GLU A 339 18.56 12.39 -26.68
C GLU A 339 17.23 13.15 -26.54
N GLU A 340 16.82 13.88 -27.56
CA GLU A 340 15.54 14.58 -27.56
C GLU A 340 14.36 13.60 -27.61
N PHE A 341 14.44 12.58 -28.45
CA PHE A 341 13.37 11.58 -28.56
C PHE A 341 13.30 10.70 -27.30
N PHE A 342 14.38 10.02 -26.94
CA PHE A 342 14.34 9.10 -25.78
C PHE A 342 14.35 9.84 -24.44
N GLY A 343 15.13 10.92 -24.30
CA GLY A 343 15.21 11.65 -23.04
C GLY A 343 13.99 12.54 -22.79
N LYS A 344 13.70 13.49 -23.73
CA LYS A 344 12.63 14.47 -23.50
C LYS A 344 11.24 13.91 -23.77
N VAL A 345 11.03 13.19 -24.90
CA VAL A 345 9.69 12.69 -25.26
C VAL A 345 9.35 11.45 -24.44
N VAL A 346 10.09 10.37 -24.63
CA VAL A 346 9.78 9.07 -23.97
C VAL A 346 10.04 9.16 -22.47
N GLY A 347 11.23 9.57 -22.06
CA GLY A 347 11.61 9.71 -20.67
C GLY A 347 10.78 10.75 -19.92
N GLY A 348 10.47 11.88 -20.57
CA GLY A 348 9.59 12.91 -20.00
C GLY A 348 8.16 12.41 -19.77
N ALA A 349 7.59 11.68 -20.73
CA ALA A 349 6.25 11.08 -20.58
C ALA A 349 6.22 10.01 -19.50
N MET A 350 7.21 9.09 -19.48
CA MET A 350 7.33 8.05 -18.45
C MET A 350 7.60 8.63 -17.06
N GLY A 351 8.34 9.74 -16.97
CA GLY A 351 8.65 10.42 -15.71
C GLY A 351 7.51 11.26 -15.14
N LEU A 352 6.34 11.33 -15.77
CA LEU A 352 5.16 11.98 -15.20
C LEU A 352 4.57 11.16 -14.04
N MET A 353 4.49 9.85 -14.20
CA MET A 353 3.86 8.97 -13.21
C MET A 353 4.80 8.67 -12.05
N ASN A 354 4.25 8.66 -10.86
CA ASN A 354 4.92 8.24 -9.61
C ASN A 354 6.31 8.88 -9.44
N SER A 355 6.39 10.18 -9.77
CA SER A 355 7.66 10.90 -9.76
C SER A 355 8.20 11.10 -8.35
N PRO A 356 9.47 10.75 -8.07
CA PRO A 356 10.11 11.03 -6.79
C PRO A 356 10.08 12.52 -6.41
N ALA A 357 10.17 13.42 -7.39
CA ALA A 357 10.11 14.86 -7.12
C ALA A 357 8.69 15.33 -6.73
N ASP A 358 7.63 14.64 -7.17
CA ASP A 358 6.29 14.92 -6.68
C ASP A 358 6.12 14.42 -5.25
N TYR A 359 6.62 13.23 -4.92
CA TYR A 359 6.63 12.72 -3.54
C TYR A 359 7.41 13.61 -2.56
N ALA A 360 8.53 14.17 -2.98
CA ALA A 360 9.30 15.14 -2.19
C ALA A 360 8.67 16.55 -2.11
N SER A 361 7.56 16.82 -2.83
CA SER A 361 6.96 18.14 -2.90
C SER A 361 5.83 18.39 -1.92
N PHE A 362 5.34 17.37 -1.22
CA PHE A 362 4.25 17.51 -0.28
C PHE A 362 4.55 16.92 1.10
N TYR A 363 3.77 17.34 2.07
CA TYR A 363 4.03 17.16 3.50
C TYR A 363 2.80 16.64 4.21
N HIS A 364 3.08 15.87 5.27
CA HIS A 364 2.14 15.39 6.28
C HIS A 364 2.35 16.13 7.59
N ASP A 365 1.31 16.19 8.40
CA ASP A 365 1.43 16.53 9.81
C ASP A 365 1.52 15.23 10.64
N LEU A 366 2.71 14.88 11.06
CA LEU A 366 2.96 13.71 11.89
C LEU A 366 3.18 14.17 13.34
N ALA A 367 2.14 14.06 14.18
CA ALA A 367 2.16 14.46 15.59
C ALA A 367 2.58 15.92 15.82
N GLY A 368 2.16 16.85 14.95
CA GLY A 368 2.49 18.29 15.02
C GLY A 368 3.80 18.67 14.33
N GLN A 369 4.47 17.71 13.69
CA GLN A 369 5.67 17.95 12.89
C GLN A 369 5.35 17.80 11.40
N GLN A 370 5.72 18.81 10.59
CA GLN A 370 5.66 18.67 9.13
C GLN A 370 6.78 17.74 8.64
N VAL A 371 6.39 16.67 7.95
CA VAL A 371 7.31 15.66 7.39
C VAL A 371 7.03 15.52 5.90
N GLN A 372 8.08 15.53 5.07
CA GLN A 372 7.95 15.25 3.65
C GLN A 372 7.43 13.83 3.41
N HIS A 373 6.60 13.67 2.38
CA HIS A 373 5.97 12.40 2.09
C HIS A 373 6.98 11.28 1.78
N ASP A 374 8.02 11.55 1.04
CA ASP A 374 9.08 10.56 0.68
C ASP A 374 9.74 9.94 1.91
N ARG A 375 9.82 10.67 3.04
CA ARG A 375 10.35 10.16 4.32
C ARG A 375 9.39 9.22 5.05
N VAL A 376 8.09 9.26 4.74
CA VAL A 376 7.02 8.51 5.42
C VAL A 376 6.15 7.72 4.44
N HIS A 377 6.63 7.57 3.21
CA HIS A 377 5.92 6.98 2.08
C HIS A 377 5.27 5.64 2.41
N ASN A 378 6.01 4.74 3.04
CA ASN A 378 5.54 3.39 3.38
C ASN A 378 4.43 3.35 4.47
N LEU A 379 4.12 4.47 5.12
CA LEU A 379 3.03 4.54 6.11
C LEU A 379 1.67 4.87 5.49
N TYR A 380 1.65 5.49 4.32
CA TYR A 380 0.45 6.11 3.75
C TYR A 380 -0.67 5.11 3.52
N GLY A 381 -0.41 4.05 2.75
CA GLY A 381 -1.40 3.02 2.43
C GLY A 381 -1.92 2.27 3.67
N GLY A 382 -1.01 1.92 4.60
CA GLY A 382 -1.39 1.32 5.86
C GLY A 382 -2.28 2.23 6.72
N SER A 383 -2.02 3.53 6.71
CA SER A 383 -2.82 4.52 7.45
C SER A 383 -4.22 4.71 6.83
N MET A 384 -4.34 4.67 5.49
CA MET A 384 -5.65 4.63 4.82
C MET A 384 -6.44 3.36 5.18
N THR A 385 -5.77 2.21 5.21
CA THR A 385 -6.40 0.96 5.64
C THR A 385 -6.93 1.02 7.08
N ARG A 386 -6.19 1.67 7.98
CA ARG A 386 -6.66 1.92 9.36
C ARG A 386 -7.92 2.79 9.39
N ALA A 387 -8.04 3.78 8.49
CA ALA A 387 -9.25 4.59 8.39
C ALA A 387 -10.47 3.74 8.04
N ALA A 388 -10.34 2.85 7.05
CA ALA A 388 -11.41 1.95 6.62
C ALA A 388 -11.79 0.90 7.67
N GLY A 389 -10.84 0.43 8.49
CA GLY A 389 -11.04 -0.60 9.51
C GLY A 389 -11.56 -0.13 10.85
N ARG A 390 -11.67 1.18 11.10
CA ARG A 390 -12.23 1.68 12.35
C ARG A 390 -13.72 1.33 12.46
N PRO A 391 -14.17 0.71 13.59
CA PRO A 391 -15.57 0.41 13.75
C PRO A 391 -16.36 1.72 13.75
N LEU A 392 -17.30 1.85 12.84
CA LEU A 392 -18.32 2.89 12.92
C LEU A 392 -19.04 2.74 14.27
N PRO A 393 -19.40 3.81 15.00
CA PRO A 393 -20.03 3.73 16.33
C PRO A 393 -21.29 2.88 16.40
N THR A 394 -21.86 2.50 15.25
CA THR A 394 -23.08 1.72 15.10
C THR A 394 -22.84 0.25 14.69
N CYS A 395 -21.60 -0.16 14.44
CA CYS A 395 -21.29 -1.54 14.06
C CYS A 395 -20.80 -2.32 15.27
N ALA A 396 -21.48 -3.43 15.60
CA ALA A 396 -21.02 -4.36 16.62
C ALA A 396 -19.62 -4.93 16.24
N PRO A 397 -18.77 -5.29 17.23
CA PRO A 397 -17.41 -5.81 16.94
C PRO A 397 -17.35 -7.02 15.99
N ALA A 398 -18.47 -7.73 15.83
CA ALA A 398 -18.61 -8.89 14.93
C ALA A 398 -18.90 -8.51 13.46
N SER A 399 -19.13 -7.23 13.14
CA SER A 399 -19.52 -6.75 11.82
C SER A 399 -18.55 -5.69 11.25
N ALA A 400 -17.31 -5.64 11.73
CA ALA A 400 -16.31 -4.76 11.14
C ALA A 400 -16.11 -5.13 9.65
N PRO A 401 -16.10 -4.14 8.73
CA PRO A 401 -15.92 -4.41 7.31
C PRO A 401 -14.55 -5.04 7.06
N CYS A 402 -14.53 -6.05 6.18
CA CYS A 402 -13.28 -6.63 5.69
C CYS A 402 -12.68 -5.68 4.66
N CYS A 403 -11.50 -5.15 4.94
CA CYS A 403 -10.77 -4.33 3.99
C CYS A 403 -9.69 -5.18 3.32
N THR A 404 -9.71 -5.24 2.01
CA THR A 404 -8.57 -5.66 1.21
C THR A 404 -7.83 -4.38 0.81
N ALA A 405 -6.58 -4.25 1.20
CA ALA A 405 -5.74 -3.13 0.82
C ALA A 405 -4.61 -3.60 -0.08
N VAL A 406 -4.36 -2.88 -1.12
CA VAL A 406 -3.15 -2.92 -1.92
C VAL A 406 -2.65 -1.49 -1.97
N PRO A 407 -1.45 -1.20 -1.52
CA PRO A 407 -0.53 -1.90 -0.65
C PRO A 407 -0.74 -1.62 0.84
N ALA A 408 -0.33 -2.52 1.69
CA ALA A 408 -0.33 -2.30 3.14
C ALA A 408 1.07 -2.38 3.71
N SER A 409 1.53 -1.33 4.38
CA SER A 409 2.71 -1.37 5.23
C SER A 409 2.42 -2.11 6.54
N LEU A 410 3.47 -2.54 7.27
CA LEU A 410 3.35 -3.20 8.58
C LEU A 410 2.57 -2.38 9.62
N ALA A 411 2.56 -1.05 9.49
CA ALA A 411 1.79 -0.15 10.33
C ALA A 411 0.27 -0.46 10.40
N ALA A 412 -0.27 -1.21 9.43
CA ALA A 412 -1.67 -1.61 9.42
C ALA A 412 -2.00 -2.81 10.32
N THR A 413 -1.02 -3.52 10.88
CA THR A 413 -1.24 -4.79 11.56
C THR A 413 -1.83 -4.67 12.97
N GLY A 414 -1.64 -3.53 13.65
CA GLY A 414 -2.14 -3.28 15.02
C GLY A 414 -3.62 -2.92 15.14
N THR A 415 -4.36 -2.76 14.05
CA THR A 415 -5.78 -2.43 14.05
C THR A 415 -6.58 -3.45 13.24
N ALA A 416 -7.86 -3.59 13.53
CA ALA A 416 -8.77 -4.62 13.01
C ALA A 416 -8.88 -4.79 11.47
N ALA A 417 -8.09 -4.07 10.71
CA ALA A 417 -8.07 -4.05 9.25
C ALA A 417 -6.76 -4.57 8.65
N SER A 418 -5.94 -5.27 9.43
CA SER A 418 -4.62 -5.66 8.97
C SER A 418 -4.66 -6.79 7.96
N GLY A 419 -4.22 -6.50 6.77
CA GLY A 419 -3.31 -7.31 6.04
C GLY A 419 -3.83 -8.58 5.42
N TRP A 420 -4.77 -8.50 4.51
CA TRP A 420 -4.72 -9.34 3.33
C TRP A 420 -4.47 -8.43 2.13
N ALA A 421 -3.20 -8.22 1.83
CA ALA A 421 -2.81 -7.90 0.47
C ALA A 421 -3.04 -9.17 -0.35
N THR A 422 -4.27 -9.47 -0.70
CA THR A 422 -4.52 -10.24 -1.91
C THR A 422 -4.27 -9.26 -3.02
N THR A 423 -3.07 -9.28 -3.59
CA THR A 423 -2.78 -8.73 -4.90
C THR A 423 -3.79 -9.27 -5.87
N ILE A 424 -4.82 -8.48 -6.11
CA ILE A 424 -5.56 -8.60 -7.36
C ILE A 424 -4.78 -7.69 -8.29
N PRO A 425 -4.04 -8.21 -9.27
CA PRO A 425 -3.29 -7.38 -10.19
C PRO A 425 -4.27 -6.45 -10.89
N ALA A 426 -4.18 -5.17 -10.64
CA ALA A 426 -4.79 -4.15 -11.49
C ALA A 426 -3.98 -4.11 -12.78
N GLY A 427 -4.32 -4.95 -13.74
CA GLY A 427 -3.65 -4.95 -15.03
C GLY A 427 -4.20 -6.03 -15.96
N ASP A 428 -4.59 -5.61 -17.15
CA ASP A 428 -5.15 -6.43 -18.23
C ASP A 428 -4.25 -7.57 -18.76
N SER A 429 -3.10 -7.83 -18.15
CA SER A 429 -2.06 -8.68 -18.76
C SER A 429 -1.81 -10.04 -18.09
N CYS A 430 -2.46 -10.39 -16.97
CA CYS A 430 -2.09 -11.60 -16.21
C CYS A 430 -3.09 -12.76 -16.24
N TRP A 431 -4.23 -12.66 -16.94
CA TRP A 431 -5.14 -13.79 -17.08
C TRP A 431 -5.18 -14.27 -18.52
N PRO A 432 -4.93 -15.57 -18.79
CA PRO A 432 -5.25 -16.10 -20.08
C PRO A 432 -6.74 -15.94 -20.32
N THR A 433 -7.08 -15.22 -21.38
CA THR A 433 -8.44 -15.17 -21.89
C THR A 433 -8.91 -16.61 -22.16
N PHE A 434 -9.76 -17.14 -21.30
CA PHE A 434 -10.57 -18.27 -21.68
C PHE A 434 -11.52 -17.81 -22.78
N ARG A 435 -11.25 -18.26 -24.00
CA ARG A 435 -12.22 -18.23 -25.10
C ARG A 435 -13.22 -19.35 -24.93
#